data_58af5758ced7698956a06b2be1177c20
#
_entry.id   58af5758ced7698956a06b2be1177c20
#
_cell.length_a   1.000
_cell.length_b   1.000
_cell.length_c   1.000
_cell.angle_alpha   90.00
_cell.angle_beta   90.00
_cell.angle_gamma   90.00
#
_symmetry.space_group_name_H-M   'P 1'
#
loop_
_entity.id
_entity.type
_entity.pdbx_description
1 polymer ?
#
loop_
_entity_poly.entity_id
_entity_poly.type
_entity_poly.pdbx_seq_one_letter_code
_entity_poly.pdbx_strand_id
1 'polypeptide(L)'
;MLSVLDQIGPAKTAFVLAGGGSFGAVQVGMLHSLAAHGISADMVVGSSVGALNGAFYAGDPTLAGVERLGDIWRGLTRHDVFPMSWRTVLSFLWHRDFLISHDGIRKLIDDHIPYRNLQDAKVPVHIVTTDIISGDSVVLSEGSTSEAIVASTAIPGAFAPIPYKNYYLADGAISSNTPIQVAVQKGAKRLIILPTGHACATQAPPVGAVANALHALTLLIARQLVIELERLDPGIEYFVVPPLCPLVGSPYDFSRTADHIDRAIATTDAWLAQHGLQQGMIPGEMRPHSH
;
A
#
# COMPACT_ATOMS: atom_id res chain seq x y z
N MET A 1 -19.71 -13.20 -19.71
CA MET A 1 -18.26 -13.22 -19.91
C MET A 1 -17.67 -13.78 -18.62
N LEU A 2 -17.02 -14.94 -18.62
CA LEU A 2 -16.37 -15.51 -17.42
C LEU A 2 -15.26 -14.54 -16.97
N SER A 3 -15.11 -14.33 -15.65
CA SER A 3 -14.01 -13.51 -15.14
C SER A 3 -12.67 -14.17 -15.47
N VAL A 4 -11.60 -13.39 -15.56
CA VAL A 4 -10.25 -13.91 -15.82
C VAL A 4 -9.84 -14.92 -14.74
N LEU A 5 -10.31 -14.76 -13.49
CA LEU A 5 -10.06 -15.68 -12.38
C LEU A 5 -10.76 -17.03 -12.56
N ASP A 6 -11.94 -17.07 -13.18
CA ASP A 6 -12.66 -18.32 -13.46
C ASP A 6 -11.89 -19.22 -14.44
N GLN A 7 -11.00 -18.64 -15.27
CA GLN A 7 -10.18 -19.37 -16.23
C GLN A 7 -8.99 -20.09 -15.58
N ILE A 8 -8.55 -19.64 -14.39
CA ILE A 8 -7.38 -20.21 -13.68
C ILE A 8 -7.77 -21.08 -12.47
N GLY A 9 -9.08 -21.35 -12.28
CA GLY A 9 -9.61 -22.27 -11.25
C GLY A 9 -9.76 -21.68 -9.86
N PRO A 10 -10.43 -22.38 -8.93
CA PRO A 10 -10.73 -21.89 -7.59
C PRO A 10 -9.49 -21.96 -6.69
N ALA A 11 -8.97 -20.81 -6.28
CA ALA A 11 -7.95 -20.70 -5.25
C ALA A 11 -8.25 -19.47 -4.39
N LYS A 12 -8.00 -19.55 -3.08
CA LYS A 12 -8.17 -18.41 -2.17
C LYS A 12 -7.23 -17.28 -2.58
N THR A 13 -7.80 -16.20 -3.10
CA THR A 13 -7.08 -15.08 -3.69
C THR A 13 -6.90 -13.96 -2.69
N ALA A 14 -5.67 -13.48 -2.50
CA ALA A 14 -5.37 -12.30 -1.71
C ALA A 14 -4.94 -11.14 -2.62
N PHE A 15 -5.48 -9.94 -2.38
CA PHE A 15 -4.85 -8.70 -2.83
C PHE A 15 -3.81 -8.28 -1.80
N VAL A 16 -2.57 -8.12 -2.24
CA VAL A 16 -1.44 -7.70 -1.40
C VAL A 16 -1.02 -6.31 -1.80
N LEU A 17 -1.30 -5.33 -0.93
CA LEU A 17 -1.07 -3.92 -1.19
C LEU A 17 0.16 -3.41 -0.45
N ALA A 18 1.13 -2.93 -1.21
CA ALA A 18 2.39 -2.41 -0.68
C ALA A 18 2.23 -1.02 -0.05
N GLY A 19 3.13 -0.65 0.86
CA GLY A 19 3.33 0.71 1.34
C GLY A 19 3.94 1.62 0.27
N GLY A 20 3.83 2.96 0.43
CA GLY A 20 4.45 3.90 -0.52
C GLY A 20 3.92 5.33 -0.53
N GLY A 21 3.25 5.78 0.52
CA GLY A 21 2.77 7.16 0.66
C GLY A 21 1.81 7.58 -0.46
N SER A 22 2.00 8.75 -1.08
CA SER A 22 1.13 9.27 -2.14
C SER A 22 1.09 8.39 -3.40
N PHE A 23 2.03 7.49 -3.58
CA PHE A 23 2.00 6.49 -4.65
C PHE A 23 0.93 5.42 -4.46
N GLY A 24 0.23 5.40 -3.32
CA GLY A 24 -1.02 4.66 -3.15
C GLY A 24 -2.08 4.99 -4.20
N ALA A 25 -2.02 6.17 -4.83
CA ALA A 25 -2.84 6.53 -5.98
C ALA A 25 -2.69 5.54 -7.16
N VAL A 26 -1.51 4.98 -7.36
CA VAL A 26 -1.25 3.94 -8.39
C VAL A 26 -2.09 2.68 -8.09
N GLN A 27 -2.14 2.26 -6.82
CA GLN A 27 -2.95 1.11 -6.42
C GLN A 27 -4.44 1.34 -6.66
N VAL A 28 -4.92 2.56 -6.51
CA VAL A 28 -6.32 2.90 -6.81
C VAL A 28 -6.65 2.66 -8.29
N GLY A 29 -5.77 3.08 -9.20
CA GLY A 29 -5.92 2.78 -10.62
C GLY A 29 -5.85 1.28 -10.93
N MET A 30 -4.94 0.54 -10.28
CA MET A 30 -4.87 -0.92 -10.39
C MET A 30 -6.15 -1.60 -9.90
N LEU A 31 -6.66 -1.22 -8.72
CA LEU A 31 -7.91 -1.74 -8.17
C LEU A 31 -9.10 -1.45 -9.09
N HIS A 32 -9.14 -0.26 -9.71
CA HIS A 32 -10.18 0.11 -10.66
C HIS A 32 -10.21 -0.86 -11.86
N SER A 33 -9.07 -1.07 -12.51
CA SER A 33 -8.97 -2.00 -13.64
C SER A 33 -9.29 -3.44 -13.24
N LEU A 34 -8.79 -3.91 -12.09
CA LEU A 34 -9.11 -5.25 -11.60
C LEU A 34 -10.62 -5.41 -11.36
N ALA A 35 -11.27 -4.45 -10.71
CA ALA A 35 -12.71 -4.47 -10.47
C ALA A 35 -13.52 -4.39 -11.77
N ALA A 36 -13.12 -3.55 -12.73
CA ALA A 36 -13.76 -3.43 -14.04
C ALA A 36 -13.69 -4.74 -14.86
N HIS A 37 -12.63 -5.54 -14.67
CA HIS A 37 -12.48 -6.85 -15.29
C HIS A 37 -13.07 -8.01 -14.46
N GLY A 38 -13.79 -7.71 -13.37
CA GLY A 38 -14.41 -8.72 -12.51
C GLY A 38 -13.42 -9.52 -11.66
N ILE A 39 -12.21 -9.01 -11.46
CA ILE A 39 -11.18 -9.64 -10.64
C ILE A 39 -11.34 -9.14 -9.21
N SER A 40 -11.63 -10.05 -8.27
CA SER A 40 -11.87 -9.76 -6.86
C SER A 40 -10.97 -10.57 -5.95
N ALA A 41 -10.89 -10.20 -4.67
CA ALA A 41 -10.13 -10.90 -3.66
C ALA A 41 -11.02 -11.53 -2.59
N ASP A 42 -10.59 -12.69 -2.05
CA ASP A 42 -11.18 -13.34 -0.88
C ASP A 42 -10.62 -12.77 0.43
N MET A 43 -9.49 -12.08 0.37
CA MET A 43 -8.90 -11.34 1.49
C MET A 43 -8.01 -10.23 0.97
N VAL A 44 -7.75 -9.25 1.83
CA VAL A 44 -6.83 -8.15 1.57
C VAL A 44 -5.76 -8.11 2.65
N VAL A 45 -4.52 -7.94 2.24
CA VAL A 45 -3.40 -7.72 3.15
C VAL A 45 -2.66 -6.46 2.73
N GLY A 46 -2.49 -5.52 3.64
CA GLY A 46 -1.89 -4.24 3.31
C GLY A 46 -0.95 -3.70 4.38
N SER A 47 0.01 -2.89 3.94
CA SER A 47 0.98 -2.18 4.77
C SER A 47 0.96 -0.70 4.45
N SER A 48 1.02 0.19 5.47
CA SER A 48 1.05 1.64 5.29
C SER A 48 -0.13 2.14 4.43
N VAL A 49 0.13 2.87 3.35
CA VAL A 49 -0.92 3.30 2.41
C VAL A 49 -1.68 2.12 1.80
N GLY A 50 -1.02 0.97 1.63
CA GLY A 50 -1.69 -0.27 1.21
C GLY A 50 -2.69 -0.78 2.24
N ALA A 51 -2.47 -0.56 3.53
CA ALA A 51 -3.44 -0.83 4.58
C ALA A 51 -4.67 0.09 4.45
N LEU A 52 -4.45 1.37 4.19
CA LEU A 52 -5.52 2.34 3.95
C LEU A 52 -6.36 1.96 2.73
N ASN A 53 -5.74 1.80 1.56
CA ASN A 53 -6.44 1.43 0.32
C ASN A 53 -7.13 0.08 0.44
N GLY A 54 -6.46 -0.90 1.06
CA GLY A 54 -6.98 -2.23 1.29
C GLY A 54 -8.22 -2.23 2.19
N ALA A 55 -8.22 -1.44 3.26
CA ALA A 55 -9.37 -1.29 4.13
C ALA A 55 -10.56 -0.62 3.43
N PHE A 56 -10.32 0.40 2.59
CA PHE A 56 -11.37 0.99 1.75
C PHE A 56 -11.99 -0.03 0.81
N TYR A 57 -11.15 -0.76 0.07
CA TYR A 57 -11.60 -1.81 -0.83
C TYR A 57 -12.38 -2.90 -0.08
N ALA A 58 -11.89 -3.33 1.09
CA ALA A 58 -12.55 -4.35 1.90
C ALA A 58 -13.96 -3.94 2.38
N GLY A 59 -14.20 -2.65 2.56
CA GLY A 59 -15.51 -2.10 2.91
C GLY A 59 -16.50 -2.07 1.76
N ASP A 60 -16.03 -1.87 0.53
CA ASP A 60 -16.86 -1.93 -0.68
C ASP A 60 -16.04 -2.39 -1.91
N PRO A 61 -15.93 -3.73 -2.11
CA PRO A 61 -15.09 -4.34 -3.14
C PRO A 61 -15.76 -4.29 -4.54
N THR A 62 -16.55 -3.27 -4.81
CA THR A 62 -17.21 -3.06 -6.12
C THR A 62 -16.47 -2.01 -6.93
N LEU A 63 -16.68 -1.99 -8.25
CA LEU A 63 -16.16 -0.92 -9.11
C LEU A 63 -16.59 0.46 -8.58
N ALA A 64 -17.87 0.64 -8.22
CA ALA A 64 -18.36 1.88 -7.64
C ALA A 64 -17.66 2.25 -6.31
N GLY A 65 -17.30 1.25 -5.49
CA GLY A 65 -16.49 1.46 -4.28
C GLY A 65 -15.11 1.99 -4.61
N VAL A 66 -14.44 1.42 -5.61
CA VAL A 66 -13.11 1.86 -6.04
C VAL A 66 -13.15 3.23 -6.73
N GLU A 67 -14.20 3.54 -7.49
CA GLU A 67 -14.42 4.88 -8.05
C GLU A 67 -14.50 5.94 -6.95
N ARG A 68 -15.28 5.68 -5.88
CA ARG A 68 -15.30 6.57 -4.69
C ARG A 68 -13.93 6.73 -4.04
N LEU A 69 -13.16 5.65 -3.92
CA LEU A 69 -11.78 5.75 -3.45
C LEU A 69 -10.94 6.64 -4.37
N GLY A 70 -11.13 6.52 -5.69
CA GLY A 70 -10.49 7.38 -6.68
C GLY A 70 -10.84 8.87 -6.50
N ASP A 71 -12.08 9.18 -6.24
CA ASP A 71 -12.54 10.56 -6.00
C ASP A 71 -11.90 11.14 -4.72
N ILE A 72 -11.82 10.35 -3.65
CA ILE A 72 -11.13 10.74 -2.42
C ILE A 72 -9.66 11.06 -2.72
N TRP A 73 -8.94 10.19 -3.41
CA TRP A 73 -7.54 10.39 -3.75
C TRP A 73 -7.29 11.60 -4.66
N ARG A 74 -8.20 11.90 -5.60
CA ARG A 74 -8.12 13.08 -6.46
C ARG A 74 -8.31 14.39 -5.68
N GLY A 75 -9.10 14.36 -4.60
CA GLY A 75 -9.31 15.50 -3.71
C GLY A 75 -8.25 15.64 -2.62
N LEU A 76 -7.42 14.61 -2.38
CA LEU A 76 -6.50 14.56 -1.26
C LEU A 76 -5.30 15.50 -1.47
N THR A 77 -5.00 16.29 -0.45
CA THR A 77 -3.84 17.18 -0.43
C THR A 77 -2.82 16.72 0.63
N ARG A 78 -1.58 17.20 0.50
CA ARG A 78 -0.55 16.94 1.52
C ARG A 78 -0.99 17.40 2.92
N HIS A 79 -1.74 18.47 3.01
CA HIS A 79 -2.19 19.02 4.30
C HIS A 79 -3.21 18.11 5.01
N ASP A 80 -4.01 17.35 4.26
CA ASP A 80 -5.00 16.42 4.83
C ASP A 80 -4.33 15.24 5.54
N VAL A 81 -3.19 14.78 5.00
CA VAL A 81 -2.43 13.63 5.54
C VAL A 81 -1.34 14.10 6.51
N PHE A 82 -0.66 15.19 6.19
CA PHE A 82 0.46 15.74 6.95
C PHE A 82 0.17 17.19 7.37
N PRO A 83 -0.73 17.43 8.34
CA PRO A 83 -1.04 18.77 8.80
C PRO A 83 0.16 19.40 9.53
N MET A 84 0.95 20.19 8.82
CA MET A 84 2.05 20.95 9.40
C MET A 84 1.54 22.31 9.86
N SER A 85 1.52 22.56 11.18
CA SER A 85 1.25 23.86 11.75
C SER A 85 2.55 24.54 12.21
N TRP A 86 2.55 25.88 12.30
CA TRP A 86 3.66 26.63 12.91
C TRP A 86 3.95 26.19 14.37
N ARG A 87 2.95 25.67 15.06
CA ARG A 87 3.09 25.06 16.40
C ARG A 87 3.91 23.76 16.35
N THR A 88 3.83 23.01 15.27
CA THR A 88 4.62 21.80 15.04
C THR A 88 6.10 22.13 14.87
N VAL A 89 6.42 23.23 14.18
CA VAL A 89 7.79 23.73 14.01
C VAL A 89 8.37 24.24 15.34
N LEU A 90 7.58 24.93 16.14
CA LEU A 90 7.98 25.41 17.49
C LEU A 90 8.14 24.25 18.48
N SER A 91 7.33 23.18 18.39
CA SER A 91 7.44 22.03 19.28
C SER A 91 8.70 21.19 19.01
N PHE A 92 9.22 21.22 17.80
CA PHE A 92 10.53 20.61 17.46
C PHE A 92 11.69 21.27 18.21
N LEU A 93 11.58 22.58 18.46
CA LEU A 93 12.57 23.33 19.26
C LEU A 93 12.45 23.04 20.78
N TRP A 94 11.35 22.42 21.24
CA TRP A 94 11.03 22.18 22.65
C TRP A 94 10.92 20.71 23.02
N HIS A 95 11.77 19.83 22.48
CA HIS A 95 11.92 18.43 22.87
C HIS A 95 10.66 17.54 22.70
N ARG A 96 9.91 17.72 21.63
CA ARG A 96 8.90 16.71 21.24
C ARG A 96 9.45 15.83 20.12
N ASP A 97 9.39 14.52 20.37
CA ASP A 97 10.03 13.49 19.55
C ASP A 97 9.39 13.27 18.17
N PHE A 98 8.23 13.90 17.86
CA PHE A 98 7.46 13.63 16.64
C PHE A 98 6.87 14.89 16.02
N LEU A 99 6.87 14.94 14.67
CA LEU A 99 6.57 16.14 13.90
C LEU A 99 5.09 16.33 13.58
N ILE A 100 4.27 15.26 13.51
CA ILE A 100 2.93 15.32 12.91
C ILE A 100 1.91 14.58 13.80
N SER A 101 0.69 15.14 13.90
CA SER A 101 -0.46 14.47 14.53
C SER A 101 -1.09 13.45 13.59
N HIS A 102 -1.61 12.34 14.15
CA HIS A 102 -2.38 11.35 13.43
C HIS A 102 -3.81 11.79 13.05
N ASP A 103 -4.24 13.00 13.46
CA ASP A 103 -5.62 13.46 13.32
C ASP A 103 -6.09 13.53 11.87
N GLY A 104 -5.22 13.92 10.93
CA GLY A 104 -5.54 13.97 9.51
C GLY A 104 -5.90 12.59 8.95
N ILE A 105 -5.03 11.61 9.19
CA ILE A 105 -5.26 10.22 8.74
C ILE A 105 -6.50 9.64 9.44
N ARG A 106 -6.66 9.87 10.75
CA ARG A 106 -7.81 9.39 11.53
C ARG A 106 -9.12 9.95 10.97
N LYS A 107 -9.17 11.25 10.70
CA LYS A 107 -10.33 11.89 10.08
C LYS A 107 -10.65 11.29 8.72
N LEU A 108 -9.66 11.09 7.86
CA LEU A 108 -9.85 10.48 6.55
C LEU A 108 -10.49 9.07 6.66
N ILE A 109 -10.02 8.26 7.60
CA ILE A 109 -10.55 6.91 7.85
C ILE A 109 -11.99 7.00 8.36
N ASP A 110 -12.25 7.82 9.37
CA ASP A 110 -13.54 7.92 10.04
C ASP A 110 -14.62 8.49 9.14
N ASP A 111 -14.27 9.39 8.22
CA ASP A 111 -15.21 10.01 7.26
C ASP A 111 -15.57 9.06 6.11
N HIS A 112 -14.70 8.12 5.74
CA HIS A 112 -14.84 7.42 4.46
C HIS A 112 -14.89 5.90 4.56
N ILE A 113 -14.34 5.25 5.60
CA ILE A 113 -14.43 3.79 5.74
C ILE A 113 -15.78 3.41 6.39
N PRO A 114 -16.60 2.54 5.74
CA PRO A 114 -17.99 2.32 6.17
C PRO A 114 -18.14 1.38 7.36
N TYR A 115 -17.05 0.88 7.96
CA TYR A 115 -17.06 -0.03 9.10
C TYR A 115 -16.05 0.41 10.18
N ARG A 116 -16.34 0.07 11.45
CA ARG A 116 -15.56 0.53 12.61
C ARG A 116 -14.52 -0.47 13.08
N ASN A 117 -14.79 -1.76 12.91
CA ASN A 117 -13.87 -2.82 13.32
C ASN A 117 -13.47 -3.65 12.10
N LEU A 118 -12.22 -4.10 12.06
CA LEU A 118 -11.65 -4.84 10.92
C LEU A 118 -12.47 -6.08 10.56
N GLN A 119 -13.00 -6.79 11.55
CA GLN A 119 -13.81 -7.99 11.36
C GLN A 119 -15.19 -7.72 10.73
N ASP A 120 -15.64 -6.45 10.69
CA ASP A 120 -16.92 -6.05 10.10
C ASP A 120 -16.80 -5.70 8.60
N ALA A 121 -15.59 -5.79 8.03
CA ALA A 121 -15.36 -5.56 6.61
C ALA A 121 -16.04 -6.64 5.75
N LYS A 122 -16.50 -6.27 4.55
CA LYS A 122 -17.13 -7.23 3.60
C LYS A 122 -16.14 -8.28 3.09
N VAL A 123 -14.88 -7.89 2.95
CA VAL A 123 -13.76 -8.78 2.62
C VAL A 123 -12.81 -8.81 3.81
N PRO A 124 -12.38 -9.99 4.31
CA PRO A 124 -11.39 -10.09 5.37
C PRO A 124 -10.17 -9.22 5.08
N VAL A 125 -9.81 -8.34 6.02
CA VAL A 125 -8.68 -7.42 5.89
C VAL A 125 -7.66 -7.65 6.98
N HIS A 126 -6.39 -7.66 6.62
CA HIS A 126 -5.25 -7.85 7.50
C HIS A 126 -4.29 -6.68 7.35
N ILE A 127 -4.17 -5.89 8.41
CA ILE A 127 -3.32 -4.70 8.46
C ILE A 127 -1.98 -5.06 9.08
N VAL A 128 -0.90 -4.82 8.35
CA VAL A 128 0.45 -5.09 8.82
C VAL A 128 1.02 -3.85 9.49
N THR A 129 1.54 -4.03 10.69
CA THR A 129 2.25 -3.03 11.49
C THR A 129 3.60 -3.61 11.92
N THR A 130 4.48 -2.78 12.43
CA THR A 130 5.77 -3.21 13.00
C THR A 130 5.83 -2.87 14.48
N ASP A 131 6.17 -3.83 15.34
CA ASP A 131 6.60 -3.49 16.69
C ASP A 131 7.98 -2.83 16.62
N ILE A 132 8.05 -1.54 16.95
CA ILE A 132 9.31 -0.77 16.82
C ILE A 132 10.40 -1.22 17.81
N ILE A 133 10.05 -2.00 18.83
CA ILE A 133 11.01 -2.51 19.82
C ILE A 133 11.72 -3.76 19.31
N SER A 134 10.96 -4.73 18.76
CA SER A 134 11.53 -6.00 18.26
C SER A 134 11.86 -5.97 16.77
N GLY A 135 11.19 -5.12 15.99
CA GLY A 135 11.24 -5.14 14.53
C GLY A 135 10.30 -6.17 13.88
N ASP A 136 9.55 -6.93 14.68
CA ASP A 136 8.65 -7.96 14.19
C ASP A 136 7.37 -7.38 13.57
N SER A 137 6.84 -8.09 12.58
CA SER A 137 5.52 -7.79 12.02
C SER A 137 4.42 -8.15 13.02
N VAL A 138 3.52 -7.20 13.30
CA VAL A 138 2.30 -7.43 14.06
C VAL A 138 1.11 -7.25 13.12
N VAL A 139 0.32 -8.32 12.93
CA VAL A 139 -0.79 -8.34 11.98
C VAL A 139 -2.11 -8.14 12.73
N LEU A 140 -2.79 -7.04 12.44
CA LEU A 140 -4.09 -6.70 13.00
C LEU A 140 -5.20 -7.17 12.05
N SER A 141 -6.08 -8.04 12.53
CA SER A 141 -7.20 -8.62 11.77
C SER A 141 -8.55 -8.38 12.44
N GLU A 142 -8.53 -7.80 13.63
CA GLU A 142 -9.68 -7.52 14.49
C GLU A 142 -9.44 -6.22 15.27
N GLY A 143 -10.52 -5.62 15.79
CA GLY A 143 -10.50 -4.39 16.55
C GLY A 143 -10.66 -3.16 15.70
N SER A 144 -10.37 -1.98 16.26
CA SER A 144 -10.62 -0.68 15.62
C SER A 144 -9.88 -0.53 14.29
N THR A 145 -10.64 -0.31 13.22
CA THR A 145 -10.11 -0.05 11.87
C THR A 145 -9.23 1.20 11.85
N SER A 146 -9.69 2.26 12.51
CA SER A 146 -8.95 3.53 12.56
C SER A 146 -7.62 3.38 13.29
N GLU A 147 -7.59 2.69 14.44
CA GLU A 147 -6.34 2.47 15.19
C GLU A 147 -5.37 1.59 14.40
N ALA A 148 -5.85 0.54 13.75
CA ALA A 148 -5.01 -0.37 12.97
C ALA A 148 -4.34 0.35 11.79
N ILE A 149 -5.10 1.16 11.03
CA ILE A 149 -4.55 1.90 9.88
C ILE A 149 -3.61 3.01 10.36
N VAL A 150 -3.99 3.76 11.41
CA VAL A 150 -3.12 4.78 12.00
C VAL A 150 -1.79 4.18 12.46
N ALA A 151 -1.80 3.00 13.08
CA ALA A 151 -0.58 2.30 13.47
C ALA A 151 0.25 1.88 12.25
N SER A 152 -0.40 1.33 11.23
CA SER A 152 0.27 0.89 10.00
C SER A 152 0.85 2.04 9.16
N THR A 153 0.37 3.27 9.36
CA THR A 153 0.84 4.49 8.67
C THR A 153 1.72 5.38 9.55
N ALA A 154 2.10 4.91 10.74
CA ALA A 154 2.94 5.64 11.69
C ALA A 154 4.41 5.61 11.26
N ILE A 155 4.75 6.41 10.24
CA ILE A 155 6.12 6.51 9.68
C ILE A 155 7.08 7.03 10.75
N PRO A 156 8.18 6.29 11.07
CA PRO A 156 9.16 6.72 12.06
C PRO A 156 9.77 8.09 11.75
N GLY A 157 9.93 8.90 12.78
CA GLY A 157 10.42 10.26 12.65
C GLY A 157 9.36 11.29 12.25
N ALA A 158 8.29 10.88 11.55
CA ALA A 158 7.16 11.75 11.24
C ALA A 158 6.05 11.64 12.31
N PHE A 159 5.69 10.42 12.66
CA PHE A 159 4.62 10.11 13.61
C PHE A 159 5.12 9.34 14.84
N ALA A 160 4.42 9.51 15.96
CA ALA A 160 4.66 8.70 17.15
C ALA A 160 4.23 7.25 16.95
N PRO A 161 4.96 6.25 17.47
CA PRO A 161 4.46 4.89 17.55
C PRO A 161 3.18 4.81 18.37
N ILE A 162 2.28 3.91 17.98
CA ILE A 162 0.99 3.72 18.64
C ILE A 162 1.12 2.64 19.72
N PRO A 163 0.87 2.95 21.00
CA PRO A 163 0.78 1.92 22.03
C PRO A 163 -0.40 0.97 21.76
N TYR A 164 -0.14 -0.33 21.69
CA TYR A 164 -1.15 -1.35 21.44
C TYR A 164 -0.84 -2.61 22.25
N LYS A 165 -1.66 -2.91 23.26
CA LYS A 165 -1.40 -4.03 24.18
C LYS A 165 0.03 -3.94 24.76
N ASN A 166 0.89 -4.90 24.44
CA ASN A 166 2.29 -4.95 24.88
C ASN A 166 3.28 -4.48 23.80
N TYR A 167 2.80 -3.85 22.73
CA TYR A 167 3.60 -3.41 21.59
C TYR A 167 3.61 -1.89 21.47
N TYR A 168 4.61 -1.39 20.75
CA TYR A 168 4.66 -0.03 20.23
C TYR A 168 4.68 -0.11 18.71
N LEU A 169 3.49 0.07 18.10
CA LEU A 169 3.31 -0.16 16.68
C LEU A 169 3.73 1.07 15.85
N ALA A 170 4.45 0.80 14.80
CA ALA A 170 4.90 1.74 13.78
C ALA A 170 4.51 1.25 12.38
N ASP A 171 4.88 2.00 11.36
CA ASP A 171 4.56 1.71 9.96
C ASP A 171 4.94 0.28 9.58
N GLY A 172 4.01 -0.43 8.96
CA GLY A 172 4.17 -1.82 8.56
C GLY A 172 5.25 -2.03 7.50
N ALA A 173 5.58 -0.99 6.72
CA ALA A 173 6.62 -1.05 5.70
C ALA A 173 8.02 -1.32 6.25
N ILE A 174 8.25 -1.11 7.54
CA ILE A 174 9.53 -1.40 8.20
C ILE A 174 9.81 -2.91 8.20
N SER A 175 8.83 -3.71 8.64
CA SER A 175 8.98 -5.17 8.73
C SER A 175 8.53 -5.90 7.47
N SER A 176 7.51 -5.40 6.78
CA SER A 176 6.98 -6.00 5.55
C SER A 176 6.24 -4.98 4.69
N ASN A 177 6.95 -4.35 3.77
CA ASN A 177 6.36 -3.33 2.88
C ASN A 177 5.32 -3.91 1.93
N THR A 178 5.59 -5.08 1.36
CA THR A 178 4.65 -5.84 0.52
C THR A 178 4.38 -7.16 1.23
N PRO A 179 3.31 -7.30 2.03
CA PRO A 179 3.16 -8.36 3.02
C PRO A 179 2.73 -9.71 2.40
N ILE A 180 3.55 -10.24 1.50
CA ILE A 180 3.33 -11.51 0.77
C ILE A 180 3.24 -12.68 1.75
N GLN A 181 4.21 -12.79 2.67
CA GLN A 181 4.26 -13.89 3.61
C GLN A 181 3.06 -13.90 4.56
N VAL A 182 2.57 -12.72 4.92
CA VAL A 182 1.35 -12.60 5.75
C VAL A 182 0.14 -13.16 4.99
N ALA A 183 -0.01 -12.84 3.70
CA ALA A 183 -1.10 -13.38 2.88
C ALA A 183 -1.05 -14.92 2.80
N VAL A 184 0.13 -15.49 2.59
CA VAL A 184 0.34 -16.95 2.59
C VAL A 184 0.00 -17.58 3.94
N GLN A 185 0.46 -17.00 5.05
CA GLN A 185 0.15 -17.45 6.41
C GLN A 185 -1.36 -17.37 6.73
N LYS A 186 -2.08 -16.43 6.12
CA LYS A 186 -3.55 -16.32 6.22
C LYS A 186 -4.30 -17.28 5.27
N GLY A 187 -3.56 -18.12 4.57
CA GLY A 187 -4.09 -19.22 3.75
C GLY A 187 -4.37 -18.87 2.30
N ALA A 188 -3.83 -17.76 1.78
CA ALA A 188 -3.89 -17.46 0.36
C ALA A 188 -3.08 -18.48 -0.44
N LYS A 189 -3.62 -18.89 -1.60
CA LYS A 189 -2.95 -19.74 -2.58
C LYS A 189 -2.70 -18.99 -3.89
N ARG A 190 -3.35 -17.85 -4.06
CA ARG A 190 -3.18 -16.94 -5.17
C ARG A 190 -2.98 -15.53 -4.65
N LEU A 191 -1.94 -14.86 -5.12
CA LEU A 191 -1.59 -13.50 -4.72
C LEU A 191 -1.70 -12.59 -5.94
N ILE A 192 -2.48 -11.53 -5.84
CA ILE A 192 -2.45 -10.41 -6.78
C ILE A 192 -1.78 -9.26 -6.04
N ILE A 193 -0.58 -8.92 -6.46
CA ILE A 193 0.30 -7.99 -5.76
C ILE A 193 0.21 -6.62 -6.44
N LEU A 194 -0.13 -5.61 -5.65
CA LEU A 194 -0.31 -4.23 -6.07
C LEU A 194 0.83 -3.37 -5.48
N PRO A 195 1.97 -3.26 -6.18
CA PRO A 195 3.04 -2.37 -5.74
C PRO A 195 2.63 -0.91 -5.92
N THR A 196 3.16 -0.01 -5.11
CA THR A 196 2.95 1.44 -5.26
C THR A 196 3.86 2.05 -6.32
N GLY A 197 4.98 1.41 -6.59
CA GLY A 197 5.98 1.83 -7.55
C GLY A 197 7.30 1.12 -7.31
N HIS A 198 8.21 1.29 -8.24
CA HIS A 198 9.59 0.86 -8.09
C HIS A 198 10.50 2.08 -8.31
N ALA A 199 11.60 2.14 -7.59
CA ALA A 199 12.60 3.19 -7.81
C ALA A 199 13.27 2.93 -9.17
N CYS A 200 12.81 3.62 -10.20
CA CYS A 200 13.58 3.71 -11.44
C CYS A 200 14.96 4.31 -11.13
N ALA A 201 15.99 3.87 -11.85
CA ALA A 201 17.31 4.43 -11.67
C ALA A 201 17.27 5.96 -11.89
N THR A 202 17.67 6.70 -10.87
CA THR A 202 17.74 8.16 -10.96
C THR A 202 18.95 8.55 -11.78
N GLN A 203 18.81 9.56 -12.65
CA GLN A 203 19.93 10.08 -13.47
C GLN A 203 21.01 10.77 -12.63
N ALA A 204 20.68 11.19 -11.40
CA ALA A 204 21.60 11.81 -10.45
C ALA A 204 21.20 11.42 -9.01
N PRO A 205 22.17 11.37 -8.08
CA PRO A 205 21.85 11.09 -6.68
C PRO A 205 20.97 12.19 -6.10
N PRO A 206 20.03 11.85 -5.20
CA PRO A 206 19.21 12.84 -4.50
C PRO A 206 20.07 13.84 -3.72
N VAL A 207 19.65 15.10 -3.69
CA VAL A 207 20.39 16.16 -3.00
C VAL A 207 19.97 16.25 -1.53
N GLY A 208 20.93 16.15 -0.63
CA GLY A 208 20.75 16.27 0.82
C GLY A 208 20.62 14.94 1.56
N ALA A 209 20.97 14.95 2.84
CA ALA A 209 21.08 13.73 3.66
C ALA A 209 19.73 13.00 3.80
N VAL A 210 18.64 13.73 4.06
CA VAL A 210 17.29 13.14 4.22
C VAL A 210 16.80 12.51 2.92
N ALA A 211 16.96 13.20 1.79
CA ALA A 211 16.57 12.69 0.49
C ALA A 211 17.36 11.41 0.12
N ASN A 212 18.67 11.39 0.39
CA ASN A 212 19.50 10.20 0.18
C ASN A 212 19.07 9.03 1.08
N ALA A 213 18.79 9.28 2.36
CA ALA A 213 18.35 8.24 3.29
C ALA A 213 16.99 7.64 2.85
N LEU A 214 16.03 8.47 2.47
CA LEU A 214 14.72 8.03 1.97
C LEU A 214 14.85 7.26 0.65
N HIS A 215 15.73 7.68 -0.25
CA HIS A 215 15.98 6.96 -1.49
C HIS A 215 16.63 5.60 -1.23
N ALA A 216 17.61 5.52 -0.34
CA ALA A 216 18.22 4.26 0.06
C ALA A 216 17.20 3.28 0.67
N LEU A 217 16.28 3.78 1.52
CA LEU A 217 15.17 3.00 2.07
C LEU A 217 14.26 2.48 0.95
N THR A 218 13.91 3.31 -0.04
CA THR A 218 13.10 2.90 -1.19
C THR A 218 13.78 1.77 -1.99
N LEU A 219 15.10 1.85 -2.20
CA LEU A 219 15.85 0.79 -2.87
C LEU A 219 15.87 -0.52 -2.07
N LEU A 220 16.03 -0.44 -0.75
CA LEU A 220 15.97 -1.62 0.12
C LEU A 220 14.60 -2.31 0.05
N ILE A 221 13.52 -1.54 0.13
CA ILE A 221 12.13 -2.03 0.04
C ILE A 221 11.88 -2.70 -1.31
N ALA A 222 12.29 -2.06 -2.41
CA ALA A 222 12.11 -2.60 -3.75
C ALA A 222 12.85 -3.93 -3.95
N ARG A 223 14.08 -4.02 -3.44
CA ARG A 223 14.87 -5.25 -3.49
C ARG A 223 14.28 -6.37 -2.65
N GLN A 224 13.69 -6.05 -1.49
CA GLN A 224 13.04 -7.02 -0.62
C GLN A 224 11.91 -7.76 -1.34
N LEU A 225 11.03 -7.04 -2.04
CA LEU A 225 9.92 -7.63 -2.77
C LEU A 225 10.40 -8.68 -3.80
N VAL A 226 11.42 -8.36 -4.59
CA VAL A 226 11.96 -9.31 -5.59
C VAL A 226 12.50 -10.57 -4.91
N ILE A 227 13.25 -10.42 -3.82
CA ILE A 227 13.81 -11.55 -3.05
C ILE A 227 12.69 -12.41 -2.45
N GLU A 228 11.63 -11.80 -1.93
CA GLU A 228 10.48 -12.53 -1.37
C GLU A 228 9.74 -13.32 -2.44
N LEU A 229 9.56 -12.77 -3.64
CA LEU A 229 8.94 -13.47 -4.78
C LEU A 229 9.77 -14.66 -5.25
N GLU A 230 11.10 -14.50 -5.33
CA GLU A 230 12.01 -15.58 -5.74
C GLU A 230 12.05 -16.75 -4.73
N ARG A 231 11.70 -16.48 -3.47
CA ARG A 231 11.69 -17.47 -2.37
C ARG A 231 10.29 -18.01 -2.05
N LEU A 232 9.29 -17.58 -2.81
CA LEU A 232 7.92 -18.02 -2.59
C LEU A 232 7.79 -19.53 -2.88
N ASP A 233 6.97 -20.23 -2.07
CA ASP A 233 6.67 -21.64 -2.27
C ASP A 233 6.11 -21.85 -3.70
N PRO A 234 6.62 -22.83 -4.47
CA PRO A 234 6.14 -23.10 -5.82
C PRO A 234 4.64 -23.43 -5.92
N GLY A 235 4.00 -23.81 -4.81
CA GLY A 235 2.56 -24.06 -4.73
C GLY A 235 1.72 -22.78 -4.59
N ILE A 236 2.34 -21.61 -4.51
CA ILE A 236 1.64 -20.31 -4.43
C ILE A 236 1.66 -19.65 -5.81
N GLU A 237 0.48 -19.39 -6.35
CA GLU A 237 0.34 -18.60 -7.58
C GLU A 237 0.50 -17.11 -7.27
N TYR A 238 1.27 -16.38 -8.05
CA TYR A 238 1.35 -14.94 -7.88
C TYR A 238 1.34 -14.18 -9.21
N PHE A 239 0.75 -12.99 -9.16
CA PHE A 239 0.63 -12.06 -10.27
C PHE A 239 1.01 -10.68 -9.74
N VAL A 240 1.98 -10.04 -10.36
CA VAL A 240 2.39 -8.69 -10.00
C VAL A 240 1.82 -7.73 -11.01
N VAL A 241 0.93 -6.86 -10.57
CA VAL A 241 0.41 -5.78 -11.42
C VAL A 241 1.56 -4.82 -11.73
N PRO A 242 1.85 -4.51 -13.01
CA PRO A 242 2.98 -3.68 -13.37
C PRO A 242 2.90 -2.30 -12.71
N PRO A 243 3.96 -1.87 -11.99
CA PRO A 243 4.01 -0.51 -11.46
C PRO A 243 4.18 0.52 -12.59
N LEU A 244 3.83 1.76 -12.31
CA LEU A 244 4.11 2.84 -13.25
C LEU A 244 5.61 3.05 -13.46
N CYS A 245 6.02 3.15 -14.70
CA CYS A 245 7.38 3.47 -15.08
C CYS A 245 7.40 4.41 -16.30
N PRO A 246 8.05 5.60 -16.22
CA PRO A 246 8.66 6.17 -15.02
C PRO A 246 7.61 6.62 -13.98
N LEU A 247 7.91 6.43 -12.70
CA LEU A 247 7.16 7.01 -11.59
C LEU A 247 7.88 8.29 -11.14
N VAL A 248 7.28 9.43 -11.41
CA VAL A 248 7.87 10.74 -11.12
C VAL A 248 7.21 11.38 -9.92
N GLY A 249 8.00 11.91 -9.01
CA GLY A 249 7.53 12.61 -7.82
C GLY A 249 8.11 12.08 -6.51
N SER A 250 7.56 12.55 -5.42
CA SER A 250 7.93 12.13 -4.06
C SER A 250 6.75 11.39 -3.44
N PRO A 251 6.96 10.36 -2.58
CA PRO A 251 5.89 9.72 -1.83
C PRO A 251 5.16 10.66 -0.86
N TYR A 252 5.61 11.89 -0.72
CA TYR A 252 4.97 12.94 0.09
C TYR A 252 4.29 14.04 -0.75
N ASP A 253 4.27 13.87 -2.09
CA ASP A 253 3.64 14.81 -3.02
C ASP A 253 2.30 14.25 -3.53
N PHE A 254 1.21 14.91 -3.17
CA PHE A 254 -0.15 14.54 -3.54
C PHE A 254 -0.67 15.32 -4.77
N SER A 255 0.13 16.19 -5.37
CA SER A 255 -0.30 17.02 -6.50
C SER A 255 -0.53 16.22 -7.79
N ARG A 256 -0.01 14.99 -7.88
CA ARG A 256 -0.06 14.14 -9.08
C ARG A 256 -0.94 12.90 -8.92
N THR A 257 -1.74 12.81 -7.88
CA THR A 257 -2.58 11.64 -7.59
C THR A 257 -3.53 11.31 -8.75
N ALA A 258 -4.15 12.30 -9.36
CA ALA A 258 -5.03 12.13 -10.52
C ALA A 258 -4.28 11.51 -11.73
N ASP A 259 -3.11 12.07 -12.09
CA ASP A 259 -2.26 11.53 -13.16
C ASP A 259 -1.83 10.08 -12.88
N HIS A 260 -1.45 9.79 -11.64
CA HIS A 260 -1.05 8.44 -11.23
C HIS A 260 -2.21 7.44 -11.34
N ILE A 261 -3.42 7.80 -10.93
CA ILE A 261 -4.62 6.95 -11.07
C ILE A 261 -4.88 6.67 -12.54
N ASP A 262 -4.97 7.70 -13.38
CA ASP A 262 -5.34 7.56 -14.79
C ASP A 262 -4.32 6.73 -15.57
N ARG A 263 -3.04 6.97 -15.33
CA ARG A 263 -1.96 6.17 -15.94
C ARG A 263 -1.97 4.72 -15.45
N ALA A 264 -2.22 4.49 -14.17
CA ALA A 264 -2.30 3.14 -13.60
C ALA A 264 -3.49 2.36 -14.18
N ILE A 265 -4.64 2.99 -14.38
CA ILE A 265 -5.79 2.38 -15.10
C ILE A 265 -5.33 1.95 -16.50
N ALA A 266 -4.81 2.88 -17.29
CA ALA A 266 -4.41 2.59 -18.66
C ALA A 266 -3.35 1.49 -18.78
N THR A 267 -2.35 1.50 -17.88
CA THR A 267 -1.28 0.50 -17.86
C THR A 267 -1.81 -0.87 -17.44
N THR A 268 -2.66 -0.92 -16.41
CA THR A 268 -3.23 -2.18 -15.93
C THR A 268 -4.20 -2.79 -16.93
N ASP A 269 -5.04 -1.98 -17.58
CA ASP A 269 -5.93 -2.44 -18.65
C ASP A 269 -5.16 -3.01 -19.84
N ALA A 270 -4.09 -2.32 -20.27
CA ALA A 270 -3.22 -2.81 -21.32
C ALA A 270 -2.53 -4.13 -20.95
N TRP A 271 -2.05 -4.25 -19.71
CA TRP A 271 -1.45 -5.48 -19.20
C TRP A 271 -2.45 -6.64 -19.18
N LEU A 272 -3.68 -6.40 -18.67
CA LEU A 272 -4.73 -7.43 -18.67
C LEU A 272 -5.13 -7.86 -20.07
N ALA A 273 -5.19 -6.92 -21.03
CA ALA A 273 -5.54 -7.22 -22.42
C ALA A 273 -4.44 -7.99 -23.17
N GLN A 274 -3.16 -7.71 -22.91
CA GLN A 274 -2.04 -8.29 -23.66
C GLN A 274 -1.55 -9.61 -23.08
N HIS A 275 -1.51 -9.72 -21.75
CA HIS A 275 -0.86 -10.84 -21.07
C HIS A 275 -1.82 -11.65 -20.22
N GLY A 276 -3.00 -11.11 -19.90
CA GLY A 276 -3.86 -11.69 -18.88
C GLY A 276 -3.12 -11.76 -17.52
N LEU A 277 -3.56 -12.69 -16.68
CA LEU A 277 -2.83 -13.01 -15.46
C LEU A 277 -1.77 -14.07 -15.80
N GLN A 278 -0.53 -13.65 -16.04
CA GLN A 278 0.61 -14.57 -16.25
C GLN A 278 1.29 -14.85 -14.92
N GLN A 279 1.16 -16.11 -14.48
CA GLN A 279 1.73 -16.57 -13.21
C GLN A 279 3.26 -16.46 -13.20
N GLY A 280 3.81 -16.00 -12.08
CA GLY A 280 5.24 -16.03 -11.83
C GLY A 280 6.07 -14.99 -12.59
N MET A 281 5.42 -14.07 -13.31
CA MET A 281 6.11 -13.01 -14.01
C MET A 281 6.39 -11.83 -13.08
N ILE A 282 7.67 -11.49 -12.90
CA ILE A 282 8.11 -10.24 -12.28
C ILE A 282 8.24 -9.19 -13.39
N PRO A 283 7.43 -8.10 -13.37
CA PRO A 283 7.50 -7.06 -14.38
C PRO A 283 8.92 -6.50 -14.56
N GLY A 284 9.29 -6.21 -15.80
CA GLY A 284 10.63 -5.69 -16.13
C GLY A 284 10.93 -4.37 -15.42
N GLU A 285 9.89 -3.57 -15.18
CA GLU A 285 9.91 -2.30 -14.46
C GLU A 285 10.37 -2.44 -13.01
N MET A 286 10.28 -3.64 -12.42
CA MET A 286 10.75 -3.95 -11.07
C MET A 286 12.23 -4.34 -11.02
N ARG A 287 12.89 -4.46 -12.16
CA ARG A 287 14.32 -4.69 -12.24
C ARG A 287 15.05 -3.37 -12.43
N PRO A 288 16.31 -3.21 -11.95
CA PRO A 288 17.08 -2.00 -12.20
C PRO A 288 17.18 -1.71 -13.70
N HIS A 289 16.70 -0.55 -14.15
CA HIS A 289 16.77 -0.09 -15.53
C HIS A 289 16.90 1.45 -15.55
N SER A 290 17.45 1.99 -16.63
CA SER A 290 17.57 3.44 -16.89
C SER A 290 16.59 3.87 -17.96
N HIS A 291 16.06 5.09 -17.85
CA HIS A 291 15.23 5.76 -18.85
C HIS A 291 16.04 6.78 -19.65
#